data_c13fcfdd3fbc2a852f67f4fe1f78a1f2
#
_entry.id   c13fcfdd3fbc2a852f67f4fe1f78a1f2
#
_cell.length_a   1.000
_cell.length_b   1.000
_cell.length_c   1.000
_cell.angle_alpha   90.00
_cell.angle_beta   90.00
_cell.angle_gamma   90.00
#
_symmetry.space_group_name_H-M   'P 1'
#
loop_
_entity.id
_entity.type
_entity.pdbx_description
1 polymer ?
#
loop_
_entity_poly.entity_id
_entity_poly.type
_entity_poly.pdbx_seq_one_letter_code
_entity_poly.pdbx_strand_id
1 'polypeptide(L)'
;MLNELGRLVPGLKAILRTNVPQWFFENRLTIPWELSPAEQDIGCVQRGPLEIDVSATWTEHLRFHMDWQTKVRDEARAIHSSAPDLVLSDISHLAIEAGATAKRRTVGLCNLSWDRVLDPFLESGMSEQVKTLQLIEQAYGLAELLTRPAPGIPMKAFPKTVDIGPISQPATPDRQTLRQAIRAAPEERVVLVAFGGVPLDSLPFEKLERLAGYRFVVSGPVPQGGRRIRSHSSVPLPFNVILASTDLIVTKPGYSTIVEAVVHRKPVMYVRRYNFADEAYLVEYLHRYSRGGELSAGDFTAGRWEQTLNAVWAAPQPKDEAPPATGAAEAAEILAGYL
;
A
#
# COMPACT_ATOMS: atom_id res chain seq x y z
N MET A 1 9.13 1.06 9.92
CA MET A 1 10.52 0.71 9.67
C MET A 1 11.47 1.83 10.10
N LEU A 2 11.45 3.07 9.56
CA LEU A 2 12.39 4.15 9.97
C LEU A 2 12.43 4.40 11.48
N ASN A 3 11.30 4.33 12.17
CA ASN A 3 11.29 4.46 13.64
C ASN A 3 11.98 3.28 14.33
N GLU A 4 11.86 2.06 13.79
CA GLU A 4 12.60 0.89 14.30
C GLU A 4 14.11 1.04 14.06
N LEU A 5 14.50 1.53 12.87
CA LEU A 5 15.90 1.82 12.57
C LEU A 5 16.49 2.87 13.51
N GLY A 6 15.72 3.92 13.83
CA GLY A 6 16.14 4.95 14.79
C GLY A 6 16.33 4.46 16.22
N ARG A 7 15.70 3.33 16.60
CA ARG A 7 15.97 2.68 17.90
C ARG A 7 17.29 1.92 17.91
N LEU A 8 17.71 1.41 16.75
CA LEU A 8 18.96 0.65 16.59
C LEU A 8 20.16 1.56 16.34
N VAL A 9 19.93 2.70 15.66
CA VAL A 9 20.98 3.64 15.25
C VAL A 9 20.75 4.99 15.91
N PRO A 10 21.38 5.25 17.08
CA PRO A 10 21.27 6.54 17.75
C PRO A 10 21.77 7.68 16.86
N GLY A 11 20.98 8.75 16.79
CA GLY A 11 21.31 9.91 15.95
C GLY A 11 20.91 9.79 14.48
N LEU A 12 20.20 8.73 14.10
CA LEU A 12 19.65 8.58 12.74
C LEU A 12 18.81 9.81 12.37
N LYS A 13 19.10 10.37 11.20
CA LYS A 13 18.29 11.42 10.55
C LYS A 13 17.86 10.92 9.17
N ALA A 14 16.59 11.15 8.81
CA ALA A 14 16.08 10.81 7.48
C ALA A 14 15.91 12.05 6.61
N ILE A 15 16.34 11.97 5.34
CA ILE A 15 16.01 12.94 4.30
C ILE A 15 14.98 12.27 3.39
N LEU A 16 13.76 12.79 3.39
CA LEU A 16 12.65 12.23 2.63
C LEU A 16 12.58 12.90 1.26
N ARG A 17 12.89 12.14 0.22
CA ARG A 17 12.85 12.59 -1.18
C ARG A 17 11.53 12.13 -1.81
N THR A 18 10.48 12.96 -1.72
CA THR A 18 9.12 12.60 -2.17
C THR A 18 8.26 13.85 -2.35
N ASN A 19 7.19 13.75 -3.15
CA ASN A 19 6.13 14.75 -3.25
C ASN A 19 4.96 14.51 -2.28
N VAL A 20 5.05 13.51 -1.40
CA VAL A 20 4.05 13.29 -0.35
C VAL A 20 4.07 14.49 0.62
N PRO A 21 2.88 15.07 0.95
CA PRO A 21 2.82 16.26 1.79
C PRO A 21 3.41 16.04 3.19
N GLN A 22 4.03 17.09 3.74
CA GLN A 22 4.70 17.07 5.04
C GLN A 22 3.83 16.51 6.17
N TRP A 23 2.55 16.91 6.23
CA TRP A 23 1.60 16.47 7.27
C TRP A 23 1.48 14.94 7.37
N PHE A 24 1.76 14.22 6.27
CA PHE A 24 1.72 12.76 6.27
C PHE A 24 2.77 12.15 7.18
N PHE A 25 3.92 12.79 7.34
CA PHE A 25 5.05 12.31 8.13
C PHE A 25 5.04 12.81 9.57
N GLU A 26 4.46 13.99 9.85
CA GLU A 26 4.55 14.69 11.15
C GLU A 26 4.15 13.86 12.36
N ASN A 27 3.14 13.00 12.22
CA ASN A 27 2.67 12.14 13.32
C ASN A 27 3.05 10.65 13.15
N ARG A 28 3.93 10.35 12.18
CA ARG A 28 4.32 8.97 11.85
C ARG A 28 5.79 8.69 12.11
N LEU A 29 6.63 9.70 11.96
CA LEU A 29 8.06 9.58 12.21
C LEU A 29 8.44 10.19 13.56
N THR A 30 9.17 9.41 14.35
CA THR A 30 9.68 9.81 15.68
C THR A 30 11.15 10.13 15.67
N ILE A 31 11.85 9.86 14.58
CA ILE A 31 13.25 10.26 14.36
C ILE A 31 13.31 11.66 13.76
N PRO A 32 14.44 12.38 13.85
CA PRO A 32 14.68 13.61 13.08
C PRO A 32 14.57 13.36 11.59
N TRP A 33 13.85 14.23 10.88
CA TRP A 33 13.70 14.13 9.42
C TRP A 33 13.55 15.51 8.77
N GLU A 34 13.87 15.57 7.49
CA GLU A 34 13.57 16.73 6.63
C GLU A 34 12.91 16.26 5.33
N LEU A 35 12.03 17.08 4.78
CA LEU A 35 11.41 16.84 3.48
C LEU A 35 12.15 17.62 2.40
N SER A 36 12.57 16.91 1.35
CA SER A 36 13.16 17.48 0.15
C SER A 36 12.31 17.04 -1.05
N PRO A 37 11.37 17.88 -1.52
CA PRO A 37 10.41 17.48 -2.54
C PRO A 37 11.07 17.01 -3.83
N ALA A 38 10.61 15.84 -4.34
CA ALA A 38 11.11 15.27 -5.59
C ALA A 38 10.08 14.29 -6.17
N GLU A 39 9.94 14.30 -7.50
CA GLU A 39 9.18 13.29 -8.22
C GLU A 39 10.08 12.07 -8.44
N GLN A 40 9.83 10.99 -7.71
CA GLN A 40 10.69 9.81 -7.69
C GLN A 40 10.20 8.69 -8.61
N ASP A 41 8.91 8.63 -8.87
CA ASP A 41 8.27 7.68 -9.80
C ASP A 41 6.87 8.18 -10.21
N ILE A 42 6.21 7.42 -11.09
CA ILE A 42 4.89 7.80 -11.61
C ILE A 42 3.77 6.92 -11.05
N GLY A 43 4.02 5.67 -10.79
CA GLY A 43 2.95 4.74 -10.44
C GLY A 43 2.03 4.40 -11.61
N CYS A 44 0.83 3.90 -11.32
CA CYS A 44 -0.21 3.66 -12.32
C CYS A 44 -1.26 4.79 -12.31
N VAL A 45 -1.66 5.25 -13.49
CA VAL A 45 -2.82 6.15 -13.62
C VAL A 45 -4.09 5.33 -13.42
N GLN A 46 -4.96 5.80 -12.54
CA GLN A 46 -6.17 5.08 -12.16
C GLN A 46 -7.42 5.90 -12.47
N ARG A 47 -8.45 5.24 -13.02
CA ARG A 47 -9.83 5.76 -13.11
C ARG A 47 -10.63 5.23 -11.92
N GLY A 48 -10.53 5.93 -10.79
CA GLY A 48 -11.05 5.40 -9.53
C GLY A 48 -10.20 4.22 -8.98
N PRO A 49 -10.64 3.60 -7.88
CA PRO A 49 -9.80 2.62 -7.18
C PRO A 49 -9.74 1.23 -7.83
N LEU A 50 -10.61 0.94 -8.79
CA LEU A 50 -10.81 -0.40 -9.36
C LEU A 50 -10.34 -0.52 -10.82
N GLU A 51 -9.96 0.57 -11.47
CA GLU A 51 -9.57 0.56 -12.88
C GLU A 51 -8.22 1.25 -13.07
N ILE A 52 -7.29 0.56 -13.76
CA ILE A 52 -6.02 1.14 -14.22
C ILE A 52 -6.18 1.57 -15.66
N ASP A 53 -5.90 2.84 -15.95
CA ASP A 53 -5.79 3.33 -17.31
C ASP A 53 -4.41 2.98 -17.86
N VAL A 54 -4.33 1.84 -18.54
CA VAL A 54 -3.06 1.31 -19.08
C VAL A 54 -2.43 2.29 -20.09
N SER A 55 -3.22 2.87 -20.98
CA SER A 55 -2.72 3.82 -21.99
C SER A 55 -2.19 5.10 -21.35
N ALA A 56 -2.94 5.69 -20.39
CA ALA A 56 -2.46 6.86 -19.65
C ALA A 56 -1.23 6.52 -18.79
N THR A 57 -1.18 5.32 -18.20
CA THR A 57 -0.02 4.85 -17.44
C THR A 57 1.22 4.83 -18.31
N TRP A 58 1.16 4.24 -19.52
CA TRP A 58 2.29 4.25 -20.43
C TRP A 58 2.67 5.65 -20.91
N THR A 59 1.70 6.50 -21.20
CA THR A 59 1.95 7.90 -21.57
C THR A 59 2.78 8.62 -20.50
N GLU A 60 2.41 8.49 -19.23
CA GLU A 60 3.13 9.11 -18.13
C GLU A 60 4.51 8.47 -17.88
N HIS A 61 4.63 7.16 -18.00
CA HIS A 61 5.94 6.50 -17.87
C HIS A 61 6.88 6.92 -19.01
N LEU A 62 6.42 6.95 -20.27
CA LEU A 62 7.25 7.40 -21.39
C LEU A 62 7.69 8.86 -21.20
N ARG A 63 6.77 9.75 -20.76
CA ARG A 63 7.09 11.14 -20.41
C ARG A 63 8.14 11.23 -19.29
N PHE A 64 7.98 10.45 -18.24
CA PHE A 64 8.89 10.44 -17.09
C PHE A 64 10.30 9.99 -17.48
N HIS A 65 10.42 9.03 -18.40
CA HIS A 65 11.71 8.49 -18.83
C HIS A 65 12.35 9.23 -20.02
N MET A 66 11.68 10.24 -20.58
CA MET A 66 12.16 10.95 -21.80
C MET A 66 13.59 11.48 -21.65
N ASP A 67 13.91 12.11 -20.52
CA ASP A 67 15.23 12.68 -20.20
C ASP A 67 15.91 11.94 -19.05
N TRP A 68 15.84 10.62 -19.05
CA TRP A 68 16.24 9.76 -17.94
C TRP A 68 17.62 10.07 -17.38
N GLN A 69 18.64 10.13 -18.24
CA GLN A 69 20.01 10.38 -17.82
C GLN A 69 20.21 11.76 -17.16
N THR A 70 19.39 12.73 -17.51
CA THR A 70 19.41 14.06 -16.85
C THR A 70 18.77 13.95 -15.49
N LYS A 71 17.63 13.29 -15.34
CA LYS A 71 16.98 13.05 -14.05
C LYS A 71 17.88 12.28 -13.08
N VAL A 72 18.55 11.22 -13.54
CA VAL A 72 19.50 10.45 -12.75
C VAL A 72 20.66 11.34 -12.26
N ARG A 73 21.24 12.17 -13.15
CA ARG A 73 22.34 13.08 -12.78
C ARG A 73 21.90 14.13 -11.77
N ASP A 74 20.71 14.68 -11.92
CA ASP A 74 20.17 15.71 -11.02
C ASP A 74 19.87 15.14 -9.65
N GLU A 75 19.26 13.97 -9.58
CA GLU A 75 19.01 13.27 -8.33
C GLU A 75 20.32 12.79 -7.68
N ALA A 76 21.28 12.30 -8.45
CA ALA A 76 22.59 11.92 -7.95
C ALA A 76 23.36 13.13 -7.36
N ARG A 77 23.22 14.33 -7.94
CA ARG A 77 23.77 15.56 -7.36
C ARG A 77 23.12 15.91 -6.01
N ALA A 78 21.80 15.78 -5.92
CA ALA A 78 21.08 16.00 -4.66
C ALA A 78 21.52 15.01 -3.57
N ILE A 79 21.64 13.73 -3.91
CA ILE A 79 22.15 12.67 -3.03
C ILE A 79 23.61 12.97 -2.64
N HIS A 80 24.46 13.35 -3.57
CA HIS A 80 25.86 13.69 -3.29
C HIS A 80 25.97 14.87 -2.33
N SER A 81 25.16 15.92 -2.52
CA SER A 81 25.18 17.14 -1.68
C SER A 81 24.71 16.87 -0.24
N SER A 82 23.74 16.01 -0.05
CA SER A 82 23.27 15.60 1.28
C SER A 82 24.14 14.53 1.94
N ALA A 83 24.99 13.86 1.13
CA ALA A 83 25.96 12.85 1.54
C ALA A 83 25.42 11.78 2.51
N PRO A 84 24.28 11.13 2.23
CA PRO A 84 23.74 10.12 3.13
C PRO A 84 24.64 8.89 3.19
N ASP A 85 24.63 8.19 4.32
CA ASP A 85 25.33 6.91 4.47
C ASP A 85 24.63 5.79 3.67
N LEU A 86 23.31 5.87 3.54
CA LEU A 86 22.49 4.90 2.84
C LEU A 86 21.37 5.61 2.05
N VAL A 87 21.12 5.15 0.82
CA VAL A 87 19.92 5.44 0.04
C VAL A 87 18.95 4.27 0.19
N LEU A 88 17.80 4.50 0.79
CA LEU A 88 16.72 3.52 0.90
C LEU A 88 15.59 3.91 -0.06
N SER A 89 15.30 3.04 -1.00
CA SER A 89 14.23 3.24 -1.98
C SER A 89 13.00 2.39 -1.66
N ASP A 90 11.85 3.06 -1.52
CA ASP A 90 10.56 2.40 -1.58
C ASP A 90 10.12 2.41 -3.04
N ILE A 91 10.45 1.32 -3.76
CA ILE A 91 10.13 1.04 -5.18
C ILE A 91 10.75 1.98 -6.24
N SER A 92 11.19 3.20 -5.93
CA SER A 92 11.73 4.14 -6.94
C SER A 92 13.02 3.61 -7.58
N HIS A 93 12.96 3.29 -8.87
CA HIS A 93 14.14 2.91 -9.66
C HIS A 93 15.07 4.13 -9.94
N LEU A 94 14.52 5.35 -9.98
CA LEU A 94 15.31 6.58 -10.09
C LEU A 94 16.23 6.74 -8.87
N ALA A 95 15.70 6.56 -7.67
CA ALA A 95 16.49 6.67 -6.44
C ALA A 95 17.63 5.63 -6.39
N ILE A 96 17.39 4.41 -6.92
CA ILE A 96 18.40 3.34 -6.96
C ILE A 96 19.52 3.71 -7.94
N GLU A 97 19.21 4.08 -9.19
CA GLU A 97 20.24 4.43 -10.18
C GLU A 97 20.99 5.70 -9.79
N ALA A 98 20.31 6.71 -9.24
CA ALA A 98 20.94 7.93 -8.77
C ALA A 98 21.84 7.68 -7.55
N GLY A 99 21.43 6.82 -6.61
CA GLY A 99 22.24 6.43 -5.46
C GLY A 99 23.52 5.71 -5.88
N ALA A 100 23.43 4.75 -6.79
CA ALA A 100 24.57 4.06 -7.38
C ALA A 100 25.51 5.05 -8.13
N THR A 101 24.93 5.98 -8.92
CA THR A 101 25.68 7.02 -9.62
C THR A 101 26.42 7.95 -8.65
N ALA A 102 25.81 8.28 -7.51
CA ALA A 102 26.43 9.06 -6.43
C ALA A 102 27.41 8.25 -5.58
N LYS A 103 27.64 6.97 -5.91
CA LYS A 103 28.50 6.02 -5.17
C LYS A 103 28.07 5.87 -3.71
N ARG A 104 26.76 5.80 -3.48
CA ARG A 104 26.18 5.51 -2.16
C ARG A 104 25.64 4.10 -2.12
N ARG A 105 25.69 3.49 -0.95
CA ARG A 105 25.01 2.21 -0.70
C ARG A 105 23.52 2.39 -0.96
N THR A 106 22.91 1.47 -1.69
CA THR A 106 21.52 1.63 -2.12
C THR A 106 20.77 0.32 -1.91
N VAL A 107 19.68 0.39 -1.16
CA VAL A 107 18.83 -0.76 -0.78
C VAL A 107 17.39 -0.47 -1.15
N GLY A 108 16.72 -1.47 -1.72
CA GLY A 108 15.27 -1.45 -1.96
C GLY A 108 14.48 -2.00 -0.76
N LEU A 109 13.30 -1.45 -0.52
CA LEU A 109 12.30 -1.99 0.41
C LEU A 109 10.92 -1.88 -0.23
N CYS A 110 10.42 -2.95 -0.84
CA CYS A 110 9.10 -2.97 -1.47
C CYS A 110 8.57 -4.40 -1.63
N ASN A 111 7.25 -4.55 -1.70
CA ASN A 111 6.57 -5.82 -1.95
C ASN A 111 6.32 -6.11 -3.43
N LEU A 112 6.47 -5.11 -4.29
CA LEU A 112 6.32 -5.17 -5.74
C LEU A 112 7.32 -4.21 -6.41
N SER A 113 7.49 -4.30 -7.72
CA SER A 113 8.36 -3.40 -8.49
C SER A 113 7.71 -2.99 -9.81
N TRP A 114 8.11 -1.84 -10.36
CA TRP A 114 7.46 -1.28 -11.54
C TRP A 114 7.69 -2.10 -12.81
N ASP A 115 8.82 -2.80 -12.94
CA ASP A 115 9.03 -3.78 -14.03
C ASP A 115 7.95 -4.86 -14.01
N ARG A 116 7.60 -5.38 -12.81
CA ARG A 116 6.58 -6.42 -12.65
C ARG A 116 5.16 -5.92 -12.82
N VAL A 117 4.89 -4.66 -12.47
CA VAL A 117 3.57 -4.04 -12.62
C VAL A 117 3.30 -3.69 -14.08
N LEU A 118 4.31 -3.19 -14.82
CA LEU A 118 4.17 -2.73 -16.20
C LEU A 118 4.28 -3.84 -17.24
N ASP A 119 5.01 -4.94 -16.95
CA ASP A 119 5.21 -6.05 -17.89
C ASP A 119 3.91 -6.59 -18.51
N PRO A 120 2.83 -6.84 -17.72
CA PRO A 120 1.54 -7.28 -18.28
C PRO A 120 0.83 -6.22 -19.14
N PHE A 121 1.27 -4.98 -19.12
CA PHE A 121 0.69 -3.86 -19.86
C PHE A 121 1.42 -3.58 -21.18
N LEU A 122 2.47 -4.35 -21.51
CA LEU A 122 3.19 -4.19 -22.78
C LEU A 122 2.27 -4.43 -23.98
N GLU A 123 2.31 -3.49 -24.91
CA GLU A 123 1.58 -3.57 -26.16
C GLU A 123 2.49 -4.09 -27.28
N SER A 124 1.95 -4.99 -28.10
CA SER A 124 2.71 -5.58 -29.22
C SER A 124 3.21 -4.50 -30.21
N GLY A 125 4.51 -4.52 -30.49
CA GLY A 125 5.15 -3.57 -31.42
C GLY A 125 5.55 -2.21 -30.82
N MET A 126 5.31 -1.96 -29.55
CA MET A 126 5.65 -0.70 -28.87
C MET A 126 7.08 -0.74 -28.32
N SER A 127 8.07 -0.49 -29.18
CA SER A 127 9.49 -0.58 -28.82
C SER A 127 9.90 0.35 -27.67
N GLU A 128 9.27 1.51 -27.52
CA GLU A 128 9.58 2.47 -26.44
C GLU A 128 9.11 1.95 -25.06
N GLN A 129 7.99 1.23 -25.01
CA GLN A 129 7.55 0.58 -23.77
C GLN A 129 8.55 -0.50 -23.34
N VAL A 130 9.03 -1.32 -24.27
CA VAL A 130 10.04 -2.36 -24.00
C VAL A 130 11.35 -1.72 -23.51
N LYS A 131 11.82 -0.65 -24.15
CA LYS A 131 13.04 0.07 -23.72
C LYS A 131 12.88 0.64 -22.31
N THR A 132 11.72 1.23 -22.01
CA THR A 132 11.42 1.78 -20.69
C THR A 132 11.44 0.68 -19.62
N LEU A 133 10.83 -0.47 -19.92
CA LEU A 133 10.85 -1.61 -19.00
C LEU A 133 12.27 -2.11 -18.73
N GLN A 134 13.08 -2.27 -19.78
CA GLN A 134 14.49 -2.65 -19.67
C GLN A 134 15.31 -1.65 -18.85
N LEU A 135 15.03 -0.36 -19.00
CA LEU A 135 15.68 0.68 -18.20
C LEU A 135 15.33 0.56 -16.71
N ILE A 136 14.06 0.31 -16.40
CA ILE A 136 13.60 0.09 -15.02
C ILE A 136 14.29 -1.15 -14.41
N GLU A 137 14.35 -2.26 -15.16
CA GLU A 137 15.03 -3.49 -14.73
C GLU A 137 16.53 -3.25 -14.49
N GLN A 138 17.21 -2.55 -15.38
CA GLN A 138 18.62 -2.20 -15.25
C GLN A 138 18.87 -1.34 -14.01
N ALA A 139 18.01 -0.35 -13.74
CA ALA A 139 18.11 0.49 -12.56
C ALA A 139 17.95 -0.32 -11.26
N TYR A 140 16.98 -1.23 -11.20
CA TYR A 140 16.84 -2.14 -10.04
C TYR A 140 18.05 -3.06 -9.86
N GLY A 141 18.70 -3.46 -10.96
CA GLY A 141 19.92 -4.25 -10.96
C GLY A 141 21.12 -3.59 -10.26
N LEU A 142 21.06 -2.29 -10.01
CA LEU A 142 22.12 -1.52 -9.33
C LEU A 142 21.97 -1.51 -7.80
N ALA A 143 20.86 -2.00 -7.25
CA ALA A 143 20.68 -2.10 -5.81
C ALA A 143 21.58 -3.18 -5.22
N GLU A 144 22.17 -2.94 -4.05
CA GLU A 144 22.92 -3.95 -3.31
C GLU A 144 22.03 -5.06 -2.76
N LEU A 145 20.79 -4.71 -2.41
CA LEU A 145 19.83 -5.58 -1.78
C LEU A 145 18.40 -5.08 -1.97
N LEU A 146 17.46 -6.00 -2.08
CA LEU A 146 16.04 -5.79 -1.83
C LEU A 146 15.65 -6.46 -0.50
N THR A 147 15.08 -5.71 0.42
CA THR A 147 14.30 -6.27 1.53
C THR A 147 12.85 -6.36 1.10
N ARG A 148 12.33 -7.60 0.98
CA ARG A 148 11.00 -7.85 0.43
C ARG A 148 10.01 -8.26 1.53
N PRO A 149 9.09 -7.37 1.94
CA PRO A 149 8.10 -7.72 2.97
C PRO A 149 7.05 -8.68 2.44
N ALA A 150 6.67 -9.66 3.27
CA ALA A 150 5.60 -10.60 2.97
C ALA A 150 4.21 -9.94 3.09
N PRO A 151 3.26 -10.29 2.19
CA PRO A 151 3.43 -11.00 0.93
C PRO A 151 4.04 -10.13 -0.16
N GLY A 152 5.14 -10.59 -0.75
CA GLY A 152 5.82 -9.88 -1.84
C GLY A 152 5.89 -10.73 -3.10
N ILE A 153 5.88 -10.10 -4.26
CA ILE A 153 6.00 -10.78 -5.55
C ILE A 153 7.47 -11.10 -5.89
N PRO A 154 7.75 -12.06 -6.79
CA PRO A 154 9.10 -12.26 -7.31
C PRO A 154 9.58 -11.05 -8.12
N MET A 155 10.69 -10.45 -7.74
CA MET A 155 11.31 -9.27 -8.38
C MET A 155 12.74 -9.63 -8.83
N LYS A 156 12.84 -10.24 -10.01
CA LYS A 156 14.10 -10.82 -10.54
C LYS A 156 15.13 -9.78 -10.97
N ALA A 157 14.72 -8.53 -11.18
CA ALA A 157 15.62 -7.44 -11.55
C ALA A 157 16.61 -7.09 -10.43
N PHE A 158 16.26 -7.34 -9.17
CA PHE A 158 17.17 -7.13 -8.05
C PHE A 158 18.20 -8.27 -7.94
N PRO A 159 19.49 -7.97 -7.76
CA PRO A 159 20.56 -8.98 -7.73
C PRO A 159 20.51 -9.86 -6.48
N LYS A 160 20.00 -9.32 -5.38
CA LYS A 160 19.86 -10.02 -4.10
C LYS A 160 18.55 -9.62 -3.43
N THR A 161 17.81 -10.60 -2.93
CA THR A 161 16.58 -10.38 -2.17
C THR A 161 16.67 -11.08 -0.83
N VAL A 162 16.26 -10.38 0.23
CA VAL A 162 16.04 -10.95 1.56
C VAL A 162 14.56 -10.77 1.89
N ASP A 163 13.86 -11.87 2.12
CA ASP A 163 12.48 -11.86 2.56
C ASP A 163 12.40 -11.51 4.04
N ILE A 164 11.46 -10.64 4.37
CA ILE A 164 11.17 -10.22 5.74
C ILE A 164 9.68 -10.44 6.04
N GLY A 165 9.33 -10.43 7.31
CA GLY A 165 7.95 -10.53 7.77
C GLY A 165 7.07 -9.40 7.22
N PRO A 166 5.75 -9.50 7.41
CA PRO A 166 4.82 -8.45 7.01
C PRO A 166 5.11 -7.14 7.74
N ILE A 167 4.89 -6.01 7.04
CA ILE A 167 4.97 -4.68 7.63
C ILE A 167 3.56 -4.13 7.84
N SER A 168 3.18 -3.88 9.08
CA SER A 168 1.92 -3.21 9.43
C SER A 168 2.15 -2.10 10.45
N GLN A 169 1.20 -1.17 10.51
CA GLN A 169 1.20 -0.16 11.59
C GLN A 169 0.63 -0.80 12.87
N PRO A 170 1.31 -0.65 14.01
CA PRO A 170 0.75 -1.10 15.29
C PRO A 170 -0.58 -0.40 15.58
N ALA A 171 -1.58 -1.16 16.03
CA ALA A 171 -2.86 -0.61 16.45
C ALA A 171 -3.44 -1.44 17.61
N THR A 172 -3.91 -0.74 18.63
CA THR A 172 -4.73 -1.34 19.68
C THR A 172 -6.18 -1.08 19.32
N PRO A 173 -7.02 -2.11 19.15
CA PRO A 173 -8.45 -1.92 18.86
C PRO A 173 -9.17 -1.11 19.95
N ASP A 174 -9.96 -0.12 19.54
CA ASP A 174 -10.89 0.62 20.39
C ASP A 174 -12.32 0.53 19.82
N ARG A 175 -12.92 -0.62 20.01
CA ARG A 175 -14.27 -0.94 19.53
C ARG A 175 -15.33 -0.04 20.18
N GLN A 176 -15.13 0.34 21.44
CA GLN A 176 -16.10 1.14 22.19
C GLN A 176 -16.20 2.55 21.60
N THR A 177 -15.08 3.25 21.47
CA THR A 177 -15.04 4.60 20.88
C THR A 177 -15.56 4.59 19.44
N LEU A 178 -15.15 3.60 18.62
CA LEU A 178 -15.65 3.46 17.26
C LEU A 178 -17.17 3.34 17.22
N ARG A 179 -17.75 2.40 17.97
CA ARG A 179 -19.20 2.13 17.99
C ARG A 179 -19.99 3.32 18.50
N GLN A 180 -19.51 4.01 19.52
CA GLN A 180 -20.12 5.24 20.03
C GLN A 180 -20.13 6.36 18.98
N ALA A 181 -18.99 6.61 18.33
CA ALA A 181 -18.86 7.65 17.31
C ALA A 181 -19.83 7.45 16.14
N ILE A 182 -20.05 6.22 15.71
CA ILE A 182 -20.96 5.89 14.60
C ILE A 182 -22.38 5.52 15.05
N ARG A 183 -22.65 5.54 16.35
CA ARG A 183 -23.94 5.16 16.96
C ARG A 183 -24.40 3.75 16.57
N ALA A 184 -23.47 2.79 16.58
CA ALA A 184 -23.78 1.39 16.27
C ALA A 184 -24.45 0.71 17.48
N ALA A 185 -25.58 0.05 17.25
CA ALA A 185 -26.23 -0.78 18.26
C ALA A 185 -25.40 -2.06 18.54
N PRO A 186 -25.50 -2.66 19.75
CA PRO A 186 -24.68 -3.82 20.12
C PRO A 186 -24.73 -4.97 19.11
N GLU A 187 -25.88 -5.23 18.51
CA GLU A 187 -26.14 -6.28 17.54
C GLU A 187 -25.69 -5.94 16.10
N GLU A 188 -25.42 -4.67 15.80
CA GLU A 188 -25.00 -4.26 14.45
C GLU A 188 -23.51 -4.57 14.22
N ARG A 189 -23.17 -5.02 13.01
CA ARG A 189 -21.81 -5.24 12.58
C ARG A 189 -21.22 -3.98 11.96
N VAL A 190 -20.01 -3.63 12.36
CA VAL A 190 -19.30 -2.45 11.86
C VAL A 190 -18.42 -2.86 10.70
N VAL A 191 -18.65 -2.28 9.52
CA VAL A 191 -17.92 -2.54 8.27
C VAL A 191 -17.13 -1.31 7.87
N LEU A 192 -15.81 -1.46 7.70
CA LEU A 192 -14.96 -0.43 7.13
C LEU A 192 -14.95 -0.57 5.60
N VAL A 193 -15.24 0.49 4.88
CA VAL A 193 -15.14 0.56 3.40
C VAL A 193 -13.98 1.48 3.05
N ALA A 194 -12.88 0.93 2.55
CA ALA A 194 -11.65 1.69 2.30
C ALA A 194 -10.89 1.18 1.07
N PHE A 195 -10.59 2.06 0.13
CA PHE A 195 -9.95 1.72 -1.15
C PHE A 195 -8.63 2.46 -1.39
N GLY A 196 -7.88 2.71 -0.30
CA GLY A 196 -6.50 3.20 -0.38
C GLY A 196 -6.37 4.67 -0.83
N GLY A 197 -7.20 5.57 -0.33
CA GLY A 197 -7.08 7.01 -0.60
C GLY A 197 -7.59 7.47 -1.97
N VAL A 198 -8.03 6.54 -2.83
CA VAL A 198 -8.67 6.88 -4.09
C VAL A 198 -10.16 7.09 -3.86
N PRO A 199 -10.76 8.22 -4.29
CA PRO A 199 -12.19 8.48 -4.12
C PRO A 199 -13.05 7.38 -4.74
N LEU A 200 -14.12 7.02 -4.03
CA LEU A 200 -15.13 6.07 -4.47
C LEU A 200 -16.41 6.82 -4.85
N ASP A 201 -16.46 7.31 -6.07
CA ASP A 201 -17.64 8.02 -6.59
C ASP A 201 -18.84 7.10 -6.84
N SER A 202 -18.58 5.78 -6.87
CA SER A 202 -19.55 4.76 -7.24
C SER A 202 -20.11 3.94 -6.07
N LEU A 203 -19.92 4.38 -4.82
CA LEU A 203 -20.51 3.68 -3.68
C LEU A 203 -22.05 3.75 -3.71
N PRO A 204 -22.74 2.62 -3.62
CA PRO A 204 -24.20 2.55 -3.67
C PRO A 204 -24.83 2.94 -2.33
N PHE A 205 -24.61 4.19 -1.87
CA PHE A 205 -24.98 4.66 -0.54
C PHE A 205 -26.43 4.37 -0.17
N GLU A 206 -27.38 4.58 -1.07
CA GLU A 206 -28.80 4.29 -0.81
C GLU A 206 -29.07 2.82 -0.53
N LYS A 207 -28.33 1.92 -1.18
CA LYS A 207 -28.46 0.46 -0.96
C LYS A 207 -27.85 0.06 0.38
N LEU A 208 -26.66 0.63 0.69
CA LEU A 208 -25.97 0.37 1.96
C LEU A 208 -26.79 0.87 3.16
N GLU A 209 -27.46 2.02 3.03
CA GLU A 209 -28.38 2.53 4.08
C GLU A 209 -29.55 1.59 4.38
N ARG A 210 -29.91 0.70 3.45
CA ARG A 210 -31.01 -0.29 3.61
C ARG A 210 -30.54 -1.61 4.19
N LEU A 211 -29.23 -1.87 4.25
CA LEU A 211 -28.69 -3.12 4.80
C LEU A 211 -28.87 -3.15 6.34
N ALA A 212 -29.88 -3.89 6.79
CA ALA A 212 -30.14 -4.05 8.21
C ALA A 212 -29.03 -4.85 8.91
N GLY A 213 -28.74 -4.51 10.17
CA GLY A 213 -27.71 -5.19 10.97
C GLY A 213 -26.27 -4.75 10.67
N TYR A 214 -26.06 -3.74 9.82
CA TYR A 214 -24.75 -3.21 9.50
C TYR A 214 -24.64 -1.71 9.73
N ARG A 215 -23.44 -1.26 10.11
CA ARG A 215 -22.96 0.13 10.13
C ARG A 215 -21.71 0.23 9.28
N PHE A 216 -21.62 1.28 8.48
CA PHE A 216 -20.50 1.47 7.55
C PHE A 216 -19.67 2.69 7.96
N VAL A 217 -18.36 2.50 8.00
CA VAL A 217 -17.38 3.59 8.09
C VAL A 217 -16.68 3.66 6.74
N VAL A 218 -16.79 4.78 6.05
CA VAL A 218 -16.27 4.94 4.69
C VAL A 218 -15.03 5.84 4.71
N SER A 219 -13.95 5.39 4.09
CA SER A 219 -12.76 6.21 3.86
C SER A 219 -12.99 7.12 2.66
N GLY A 220 -13.62 8.26 2.90
CA GLY A 220 -13.99 9.24 1.89
C GLY A 220 -15.20 10.08 2.30
N PRO A 221 -15.66 10.97 1.40
CA PRO A 221 -16.89 11.74 1.61
C PRO A 221 -18.10 10.81 1.61
N VAL A 222 -19.11 11.16 2.40
CA VAL A 222 -20.39 10.45 2.48
C VAL A 222 -21.54 11.44 2.38
N PRO A 223 -22.71 11.03 1.84
CA PRO A 223 -23.91 11.87 1.82
C PRO A 223 -24.33 12.29 3.23
N GLN A 224 -24.84 13.50 3.36
CA GLN A 224 -25.40 13.99 4.64
C GLN A 224 -26.73 13.32 4.95
N GLY A 225 -27.05 13.19 6.25
CA GLY A 225 -28.34 12.69 6.71
C GLY A 225 -28.47 11.16 6.77
N GLY A 226 -27.47 10.40 6.32
CA GLY A 226 -27.47 8.94 6.44
C GLY A 226 -27.47 8.48 7.90
N ARG A 227 -28.14 7.35 8.19
CA ARG A 227 -28.18 6.77 9.55
C ARG A 227 -27.14 5.72 9.76
N ARG A 228 -26.83 4.90 8.72
CA ARG A 228 -25.95 3.72 8.82
C ARG A 228 -24.54 3.97 8.32
N ILE A 229 -24.31 5.07 7.59
CA ILE A 229 -23.02 5.37 6.96
C ILE A 229 -22.40 6.60 7.61
N ARG A 230 -21.11 6.53 7.93
CA ARG A 230 -20.30 7.65 8.47
C ARG A 230 -18.97 7.72 7.75
N SER A 231 -18.47 8.93 7.55
CA SER A 231 -17.08 9.11 7.11
C SER A 231 -16.11 8.75 8.23
N HIS A 232 -15.00 8.12 7.89
CA HIS A 232 -13.93 7.85 8.86
C HIS A 232 -13.41 9.12 9.53
N SER A 233 -13.43 10.27 8.82
CA SER A 233 -13.00 11.57 9.35
C SER A 233 -13.89 12.10 10.50
N SER A 234 -15.09 11.55 10.66
CA SER A 234 -15.97 11.88 11.79
C SER A 234 -15.72 10.99 13.04
N VAL A 235 -14.83 10.02 12.95
CA VAL A 235 -14.46 9.12 14.03
C VAL A 235 -13.16 9.63 14.68
N PRO A 236 -13.13 9.86 16.01
CA PRO A 236 -11.96 10.40 16.69
C PRO A 236 -10.88 9.33 16.95
N LEU A 237 -10.57 8.54 15.93
CA LEU A 237 -9.57 7.47 15.98
C LEU A 237 -8.70 7.50 14.72
N PRO A 238 -7.42 7.16 14.81
CA PRO A 238 -6.57 6.96 13.65
C PRO A 238 -7.09 5.82 12.75
N PHE A 239 -6.80 5.88 11.46
CA PHE A 239 -7.32 4.92 10.48
C PHE A 239 -6.96 3.46 10.81
N ASN A 240 -5.72 3.17 11.20
CA ASN A 240 -5.28 1.83 11.61
C ASN A 240 -6.04 1.32 12.85
N VAL A 241 -6.39 2.20 13.80
CA VAL A 241 -7.22 1.84 14.96
C VAL A 241 -8.67 1.59 14.54
N ILE A 242 -9.22 2.39 13.61
CA ILE A 242 -10.55 2.12 13.04
C ILE A 242 -10.57 0.74 12.38
N LEU A 243 -9.59 0.43 11.52
CA LEU A 243 -9.46 -0.86 10.85
C LEU A 243 -9.41 -2.01 11.87
N ALA A 244 -8.55 -1.88 12.89
CA ALA A 244 -8.42 -2.88 13.96
C ALA A 244 -9.70 -3.06 14.79
N SER A 245 -10.57 -2.05 14.84
CA SER A 245 -11.79 -2.03 15.66
C SER A 245 -13.05 -2.49 14.92
N THR A 246 -13.03 -2.54 13.60
CA THR A 246 -14.18 -2.99 12.77
C THR A 246 -14.39 -4.50 12.83
N ASP A 247 -15.55 -4.96 12.37
CA ASP A 247 -15.89 -6.38 12.33
C ASP A 247 -15.53 -7.01 10.96
N LEU A 248 -15.56 -6.22 9.87
CA LEU A 248 -15.23 -6.63 8.50
C LEU A 248 -14.71 -5.42 7.71
N ILE A 249 -13.88 -5.69 6.71
CA ILE A 249 -13.34 -4.68 5.80
C ILE A 249 -13.81 -4.95 4.38
N VAL A 250 -14.24 -3.90 3.67
CA VAL A 250 -14.50 -3.92 2.23
C VAL A 250 -13.44 -3.08 1.54
N THR A 251 -12.67 -3.70 0.63
CA THR A 251 -11.52 -3.03 0.01
C THR A 251 -11.18 -3.63 -1.36
N LYS A 252 -10.22 -3.05 -2.06
CA LYS A 252 -9.44 -3.74 -3.11
C LYS A 252 -8.25 -4.45 -2.46
N PRO A 253 -7.72 -5.53 -3.04
CA PRO A 253 -6.46 -6.10 -2.57
C PRO A 253 -5.33 -5.07 -2.71
N GLY A 254 -4.88 -4.54 -1.58
CA GLY A 254 -3.75 -3.63 -1.46
C GLY A 254 -2.94 -4.01 -0.24
N TYR A 255 -1.60 -3.94 -0.35
CA TYR A 255 -0.68 -4.50 0.63
C TYR A 255 -1.04 -4.11 2.08
N SER A 256 -1.05 -2.82 2.39
CA SER A 256 -1.24 -2.36 3.77
C SER A 256 -2.57 -2.83 4.36
N THR A 257 -3.68 -2.67 3.60
CA THR A 257 -5.01 -3.03 4.11
C THR A 257 -5.16 -4.54 4.31
N ILE A 258 -4.64 -5.36 3.40
CA ILE A 258 -4.71 -6.83 3.51
C ILE A 258 -3.84 -7.32 4.67
N VAL A 259 -2.61 -6.82 4.79
CA VAL A 259 -1.71 -7.19 5.89
C VAL A 259 -2.29 -6.78 7.25
N GLU A 260 -2.77 -5.55 7.38
CA GLU A 260 -3.40 -5.08 8.62
C GLU A 260 -4.68 -5.87 8.96
N ALA A 261 -5.50 -6.21 7.95
CA ALA A 261 -6.67 -7.07 8.15
C ALA A 261 -6.28 -8.44 8.70
N VAL A 262 -5.26 -9.07 8.13
CA VAL A 262 -4.75 -10.38 8.57
C VAL A 262 -4.19 -10.30 9.99
N VAL A 263 -3.35 -9.31 10.30
CA VAL A 263 -2.78 -9.09 11.64
C VAL A 263 -3.87 -8.94 12.69
N HIS A 264 -4.96 -8.24 12.38
CA HIS A 264 -6.10 -8.05 13.28
C HIS A 264 -7.19 -9.11 13.12
N ARG A 265 -6.96 -10.18 12.35
CA ARG A 265 -7.89 -11.29 12.09
C ARG A 265 -9.26 -10.81 11.60
N LYS A 266 -9.26 -9.76 10.75
CA LYS A 266 -10.50 -9.20 10.19
C LYS A 266 -10.90 -9.91 8.92
N PRO A 267 -12.16 -10.36 8.79
CA PRO A 267 -12.69 -10.81 7.52
C PRO A 267 -12.65 -9.69 6.47
N VAL A 268 -12.38 -10.04 5.22
CA VAL A 268 -12.31 -9.08 4.12
C VAL A 268 -13.23 -9.48 2.98
N MET A 269 -14.12 -8.58 2.59
CA MET A 269 -14.80 -8.63 1.30
C MET A 269 -14.03 -7.74 0.32
N TYR A 270 -13.53 -8.30 -0.78
CA TYR A 270 -12.65 -7.57 -1.68
C TYR A 270 -13.18 -7.52 -3.10
N VAL A 271 -12.85 -6.43 -3.81
CA VAL A 271 -13.13 -6.24 -5.24
C VAL A 271 -11.81 -6.21 -5.99
N ARG A 272 -11.61 -7.13 -6.95
CA ARG A 272 -10.37 -7.25 -7.71
C ARG A 272 -10.33 -6.36 -8.94
N ARG A 273 -9.11 -5.95 -9.29
CA ARG A 273 -8.78 -5.30 -10.58
C ARG A 273 -8.32 -6.31 -11.63
N TYR A 274 -7.80 -7.47 -11.21
CA TYR A 274 -7.23 -8.56 -12.02
C TYR A 274 -5.95 -8.25 -12.81
N ASN A 275 -5.64 -6.99 -13.03
CA ASN A 275 -4.49 -6.54 -13.81
C ASN A 275 -3.40 -5.83 -12.96
N PHE A 276 -3.35 -6.08 -11.66
CA PHE A 276 -2.31 -5.55 -10.80
C PHE A 276 -1.45 -6.69 -10.24
N ALA A 277 -0.13 -6.54 -10.38
CA ALA A 277 0.83 -7.64 -10.24
C ALA A 277 0.80 -8.37 -8.89
N ASP A 278 0.52 -7.68 -7.79
CA ASP A 278 0.54 -8.26 -6.45
C ASP A 278 -0.82 -8.81 -5.97
N GLU A 279 -1.92 -8.55 -6.70
CA GLU A 279 -3.25 -8.92 -6.21
C GLU A 279 -3.43 -10.41 -5.92
N ALA A 280 -2.91 -11.27 -6.79
CA ALA A 280 -3.04 -12.72 -6.59
C ALA A 280 -2.33 -13.17 -5.30
N TYR A 281 -1.15 -12.64 -5.03
CA TYR A 281 -0.38 -12.93 -3.81
C TYR A 281 -1.05 -12.40 -2.55
N LEU A 282 -1.65 -11.21 -2.63
CA LEU A 282 -2.40 -10.61 -1.53
C LEU A 282 -3.70 -11.38 -1.22
N VAL A 283 -4.40 -11.85 -2.26
CA VAL A 283 -5.62 -12.66 -2.10
C VAL A 283 -5.29 -14.04 -1.52
N GLU A 284 -4.22 -14.69 -2.00
CA GLU A 284 -3.74 -15.95 -1.45
C GLU A 284 -3.35 -15.80 0.02
N TYR A 285 -2.58 -14.75 0.36
CA TYR A 285 -2.21 -14.44 1.73
C TYR A 285 -3.43 -14.21 2.63
N LEU A 286 -4.43 -13.46 2.15
CA LEU A 286 -5.68 -13.23 2.87
C LEU A 286 -6.38 -14.57 3.17
N HIS A 287 -6.61 -15.41 2.16
CA HIS A 287 -7.34 -16.66 2.32
C HIS A 287 -6.59 -17.70 3.18
N ARG A 288 -5.27 -17.61 3.22
CA ARG A 288 -4.45 -18.47 4.07
C ARG A 288 -4.60 -18.16 5.55
N TYR A 289 -4.76 -16.87 5.91
CA TYR A 289 -4.68 -16.42 7.30
C TYR A 289 -5.94 -15.74 7.83
N SER A 290 -6.88 -15.37 6.96
CA SER A 290 -8.15 -14.77 7.36
C SER A 290 -9.29 -15.20 6.42
N ARG A 291 -10.51 -14.88 6.82
CA ARG A 291 -11.69 -15.11 5.95
C ARG A 291 -11.73 -14.05 4.88
N GLY A 292 -11.90 -14.47 3.64
CA GLY A 292 -12.05 -13.58 2.49
C GLY A 292 -13.19 -13.98 1.58
N GLY A 293 -13.76 -13.01 0.87
CA GLY A 293 -14.75 -13.25 -0.17
C GLY A 293 -14.67 -12.18 -1.25
N GLU A 294 -14.69 -12.62 -2.51
CA GLU A 294 -14.68 -11.72 -3.65
C GLU A 294 -16.10 -11.21 -3.93
N LEU A 295 -16.22 -9.89 -4.07
CA LEU A 295 -17.40 -9.21 -4.57
C LEU A 295 -17.10 -8.72 -5.98
N SER A 296 -17.93 -9.13 -6.96
CA SER A 296 -17.75 -8.65 -8.33
C SER A 296 -17.89 -7.11 -8.40
N ALA A 297 -17.19 -6.47 -9.34
CA ALA A 297 -17.32 -5.02 -9.53
C ALA A 297 -18.78 -4.61 -9.86
N GLY A 298 -19.51 -5.47 -10.60
CA GLY A 298 -20.91 -5.24 -10.89
C GLY A 298 -21.82 -5.33 -9.66
N ASP A 299 -21.55 -6.26 -8.74
CA ASP A 299 -22.31 -6.36 -7.47
C ASP A 299 -21.94 -5.26 -6.51
N PHE A 300 -20.66 -4.85 -6.50
CA PHE A 300 -20.18 -3.73 -5.72
C PHE A 300 -20.95 -2.45 -6.07
N THR A 301 -20.97 -2.06 -7.34
CA THR A 301 -21.67 -0.85 -7.82
C THR A 301 -23.19 -0.95 -7.69
N ALA A 302 -23.75 -2.12 -7.89
CA ALA A 302 -25.21 -2.35 -7.76
C ALA A 302 -25.67 -2.44 -6.30
N GLY A 303 -24.76 -2.48 -5.33
CA GLY A 303 -25.08 -2.63 -3.90
C GLY A 303 -25.62 -4.02 -3.53
N ARG A 304 -25.32 -5.05 -4.31
CA ARG A 304 -25.69 -6.44 -4.03
C ARG A 304 -24.65 -7.12 -3.13
N TRP A 305 -24.46 -6.61 -1.92
CA TRP A 305 -23.40 -7.06 -1.01
C TRP A 305 -23.80 -8.18 -0.07
N GLU A 306 -25.10 -8.34 0.18
CA GLU A 306 -25.63 -9.20 1.24
C GLU A 306 -25.19 -10.67 1.10
N GLN A 307 -25.23 -11.21 -0.12
CA GLN A 307 -24.83 -12.61 -0.37
C GLN A 307 -23.35 -12.83 -0.03
N THR A 308 -22.47 -11.95 -0.51
CA THR A 308 -21.03 -12.05 -0.24
C THR A 308 -20.71 -11.79 1.24
N LEU A 309 -21.36 -10.82 1.87
CA LEU A 309 -21.23 -10.60 3.32
C LEU A 309 -21.59 -11.87 4.11
N ASN A 310 -22.72 -12.49 3.79
CA ASN A 310 -23.16 -13.73 4.46
C ASN A 310 -22.18 -14.89 4.22
N ALA A 311 -21.64 -15.03 2.99
CA ALA A 311 -20.66 -16.04 2.66
C ALA A 311 -19.36 -15.85 3.47
N VAL A 312 -18.84 -14.62 3.55
CA VAL A 312 -17.63 -14.30 4.36
C VAL A 312 -17.85 -14.58 5.85
N TRP A 313 -19.05 -14.28 6.37
CA TRP A 313 -19.37 -14.59 7.77
C TRP A 313 -19.48 -16.08 8.05
N ALA A 314 -20.04 -16.85 7.11
CA ALA A 314 -20.20 -18.29 7.24
C ALA A 314 -18.91 -19.07 6.97
N ALA A 315 -17.93 -18.46 6.32
CA ALA A 315 -16.66 -19.12 6.01
C ALA A 315 -15.94 -19.58 7.28
N PRO A 316 -15.35 -20.78 7.29
CA PRO A 316 -14.57 -21.26 8.42
C PRO A 316 -13.33 -20.37 8.65
N GLN A 317 -12.86 -20.29 9.89
CA GLN A 317 -11.57 -19.66 10.17
C GLN A 317 -10.45 -20.50 9.53
N PRO A 318 -9.47 -19.87 8.88
CA PRO A 318 -8.28 -20.56 8.43
C PRO A 318 -7.56 -21.26 9.58
N LYS A 319 -6.91 -22.37 9.26
CA LYS A 319 -6.15 -23.16 10.26
C LYS A 319 -4.78 -22.57 10.54
N ASP A 320 -4.20 -21.90 9.53
CA ASP A 320 -2.87 -21.33 9.65
C ASP A 320 -2.92 -20.07 10.52
N GLU A 321 -1.95 -19.93 11.40
CA GLU A 321 -1.76 -18.69 12.15
C GLU A 321 -1.10 -17.64 11.28
N ALA A 322 -1.58 -16.38 11.39
CA ALA A 322 -0.98 -15.26 10.70
C ALA A 322 0.45 -15.04 11.19
N PRO A 323 1.41 -14.82 10.28
CA PRO A 323 2.76 -14.47 10.69
C PRO A 323 2.74 -13.13 11.45
N PRO A 324 3.59 -12.97 12.48
CA PRO A 324 3.71 -11.71 13.20
C PRO A 324 4.22 -10.61 12.27
N ALA A 325 3.81 -9.36 12.50
CA ALA A 325 4.22 -8.21 11.70
C ALA A 325 5.62 -7.72 12.12
N THR A 326 6.62 -8.54 11.92
CA THR A 326 8.03 -8.29 12.31
C THR A 326 8.85 -7.56 11.27
N GLY A 327 8.34 -7.44 10.03
CA GLY A 327 9.11 -6.97 8.89
C GLY A 327 9.72 -5.57 9.06
N ALA A 328 9.09 -4.68 9.85
CA ALA A 328 9.67 -3.36 10.13
C ALA A 328 10.94 -3.45 10.99
N ALA A 329 10.96 -4.35 11.97
CA ALA A 329 12.14 -4.58 12.82
C ALA A 329 13.23 -5.34 12.06
N GLU A 330 12.85 -6.40 11.32
CA GLU A 330 13.78 -7.18 10.49
C GLU A 330 14.46 -6.31 9.43
N ALA A 331 13.69 -5.43 8.74
CA ALA A 331 14.28 -4.48 7.80
C ALA A 331 15.25 -3.52 8.51
N ALA A 332 14.89 -3.03 9.71
CA ALA A 332 15.75 -2.13 10.46
C ALA A 332 17.07 -2.79 10.88
N GLU A 333 17.05 -4.05 11.32
CA GLU A 333 18.24 -4.82 11.65
C GLU A 333 19.16 -5.00 10.43
N ILE A 334 18.58 -5.36 9.26
CA ILE A 334 19.34 -5.48 8.02
C ILE A 334 19.96 -4.14 7.64
N LEU A 335 19.18 -3.05 7.65
CA LEU A 335 19.63 -1.72 7.23
C LEU A 335 20.66 -1.11 8.18
N ALA A 336 20.60 -1.40 9.48
CA ALA A 336 21.62 -0.98 10.44
C ALA A 336 23.01 -1.53 10.09
N GLY A 337 23.10 -2.69 9.43
CA GLY A 337 24.35 -3.23 8.92
C GLY A 337 24.91 -2.53 7.67
N TYR A 338 24.14 -1.59 7.10
CA TYR A 338 24.53 -0.77 5.95
C TYR A 338 24.92 0.66 6.34
N LEU A 339 24.63 1.08 7.56
CA LEU A 339 24.99 2.35 8.15
C LEU A 339 26.28 2.23 9.00
#